data_f16921509319d1af8e28ef11702b7b1b
#
_entry.id   f16921509319d1af8e28ef11702b7b1b
#
_cell.length_a   1.000
_cell.length_b   1.000
_cell.length_c   1.000
_cell.angle_alpha   90.00
_cell.angle_beta   90.00
_cell.angle_gamma   90.00
#
_symmetry.space_group_name_H-M   'P 1'
#
loop_
_entity.id
_entity.type
_entity.pdbx_description
1 polymer ?
#
loop_
_entity_poly.entity_id
_entity_poly.type
_entity_poly.pdbx_seq_one_letter_code
_entity_poly.pdbx_strand_id
1 'polypeptide(L)'
;MMQTGKTPFVSFDYKEAAVERERLSQALDGYACLGWELDRQEGAGGQIRLFLRRDRHILNKAELTRLERQFEACLDAIRALEASVPQRATMAALAVGLAGTVFLAGATFAVTAATPVVWLCAVLAVPGFLGWGGAYPVYRRVRTLRARQVEPLIEGKRDEIEAVCKKGARMRSE
;
A
#
# COMPACT_ATOMS: atom_id res chain seq x y z
N MET A 1 -55.83 -13.46 22.18
CA MET A 1 -54.55 -13.42 22.87
C MET A 1 -53.47 -13.10 21.84
N MET A 2 -53.09 -11.83 21.72
CA MET A 2 -51.99 -11.38 20.82
C MET A 2 -50.69 -11.64 21.56
N GLN A 3 -49.89 -12.59 21.08
CA GLN A 3 -48.50 -12.73 21.52
C GLN A 3 -47.68 -11.57 20.93
N THR A 4 -47.38 -10.61 21.76
CA THR A 4 -46.43 -9.54 21.45
C THR A 4 -45.03 -10.19 21.39
N GLY A 5 -44.60 -10.52 20.17
CA GLY A 5 -43.26 -11.02 19.90
C GLY A 5 -42.24 -9.94 20.29
N LYS A 6 -41.66 -10.09 21.47
CA LYS A 6 -40.56 -9.29 21.96
C LYS A 6 -39.34 -9.63 21.10
N THR A 7 -39.12 -8.84 20.03
CA THR A 7 -37.88 -8.96 19.25
C THR A 7 -36.71 -8.76 20.22
N PRO A 8 -35.82 -9.74 20.36
CA PRO A 8 -34.69 -9.60 21.27
C PRO A 8 -33.84 -8.40 20.80
N PHE A 9 -33.52 -7.50 21.71
CA PHE A 9 -32.63 -6.40 21.43
C PHE A 9 -31.24 -6.97 21.10
N VAL A 10 -30.83 -6.86 19.84
CA VAL A 10 -29.50 -7.26 19.37
C VAL A 10 -28.61 -6.03 19.36
N SER A 11 -27.53 -6.07 20.12
CA SER A 11 -26.53 -5.00 20.18
C SER A 11 -25.40 -5.32 19.20
N PHE A 12 -25.04 -4.35 18.37
CA PHE A 12 -23.96 -4.47 17.40
C PHE A 12 -22.77 -3.59 17.76
N ASP A 13 -21.57 -4.08 17.47
CA ASP A 13 -20.37 -3.28 17.37
C ASP A 13 -20.27 -2.79 15.92
N TYR A 14 -19.88 -1.53 15.72
CA TYR A 14 -19.71 -0.92 14.41
C TYR A 14 -18.24 -0.56 14.19
N LYS A 15 -17.80 -0.71 12.95
CA LYS A 15 -16.44 -0.37 12.51
C LYS A 15 -16.47 0.25 11.13
N GLU A 16 -15.63 1.27 10.94
CA GLU A 16 -15.34 1.86 9.64
C GLU A 16 -13.94 1.45 9.19
N ALA A 17 -13.81 0.98 7.95
CA ALA A 17 -12.55 0.62 7.33
C ALA A 17 -12.45 1.24 5.94
N ALA A 18 -11.33 1.91 5.64
CA ALA A 18 -11.04 2.43 4.32
C ALA A 18 -10.18 1.43 3.54
N VAL A 19 -10.65 1.02 2.38
CA VAL A 19 -10.00 0.00 1.55
C VAL A 19 -9.89 0.49 0.11
N GLU A 20 -8.79 0.16 -0.56
CA GLU A 20 -8.65 0.40 -1.99
C GLU A 20 -9.63 -0.49 -2.79
N ARG A 21 -10.20 0.06 -3.85
CA ARG A 21 -11.18 -0.65 -4.68
C ARG A 21 -10.69 -2.01 -5.18
N GLU A 22 -9.38 -2.11 -5.50
CA GLU A 22 -8.76 -3.33 -6.01
C GLU A 22 -8.71 -4.46 -4.98
N ARG A 23 -8.78 -4.12 -3.69
CA ARG A 23 -8.70 -5.08 -2.56
C ARG A 23 -10.01 -5.28 -1.83
N LEU A 24 -11.08 -4.71 -2.37
CA LEU A 24 -12.39 -4.74 -1.72
C LEU A 24 -12.84 -6.16 -1.37
N SER A 25 -12.77 -7.09 -2.33
CA SER A 25 -13.18 -8.49 -2.12
C SER A 25 -12.34 -9.17 -1.04
N GLN A 26 -11.02 -9.04 -1.11
CA GLN A 26 -10.10 -9.62 -0.10
C GLN A 26 -10.36 -9.08 1.30
N ALA A 27 -10.64 -7.78 1.41
CA ALA A 27 -10.94 -7.17 2.70
C ALA A 27 -12.30 -7.64 3.24
N LEU A 28 -13.33 -7.73 2.38
CA LEU A 28 -14.66 -8.22 2.77
C LEU A 28 -14.59 -9.67 3.25
N ASP A 29 -13.90 -10.55 2.52
CA ASP A 29 -13.73 -11.95 2.90
C ASP A 29 -12.99 -12.07 4.24
N GLY A 30 -11.94 -11.25 4.43
CA GLY A 30 -11.17 -11.20 5.67
C GLY A 30 -11.98 -10.70 6.87
N TYR A 31 -12.77 -9.67 6.70
CA TYR A 31 -13.66 -9.20 7.77
C TYR A 31 -14.81 -10.19 8.04
N ALA A 32 -15.36 -10.82 7.00
CA ALA A 32 -16.41 -11.82 7.15
C ALA A 32 -15.94 -13.05 7.94
N CYS A 33 -14.69 -13.53 7.75
CA CYS A 33 -14.15 -14.66 8.52
C CYS A 33 -13.97 -14.32 10.02
N LEU A 34 -13.84 -13.03 10.36
CA LEU A 34 -13.73 -12.51 11.72
C LEU A 34 -15.09 -12.12 12.36
N GLY A 35 -16.19 -12.41 11.66
CA GLY A 35 -17.56 -12.18 12.15
C GLY A 35 -18.13 -10.80 11.87
N TRP A 36 -17.47 -10.02 11.02
CA TRP A 36 -18.01 -8.75 10.56
C TRP A 36 -18.92 -8.95 9.34
N GLU A 37 -20.02 -8.25 9.34
CA GLU A 37 -20.98 -8.16 8.23
C GLU A 37 -20.88 -6.77 7.61
N LEU A 38 -20.99 -6.69 6.28
CA LEU A 38 -21.08 -5.42 5.59
C LEU A 38 -22.47 -4.81 5.82
N ASP A 39 -22.54 -3.64 6.43
CA ASP A 39 -23.77 -2.87 6.59
C ASP A 39 -24.00 -1.97 5.38
N ARG A 40 -23.01 -1.17 5.00
CA ARG A 40 -23.03 -0.33 3.82
C ARG A 40 -21.62 -0.05 3.34
N GLN A 41 -21.50 0.38 2.10
CA GLN A 41 -20.25 0.85 1.51
C GLN A 41 -20.45 2.20 0.84
N GLU A 42 -19.50 3.09 1.01
CA GLU A 42 -19.47 4.40 0.37
C GLU A 42 -18.16 4.53 -0.39
N GLY A 43 -18.23 4.86 -1.67
CA GLY A 43 -17.05 4.96 -2.52
C GLY A 43 -16.93 6.34 -3.14
N ALA A 44 -15.77 6.99 -2.99
CA ALA A 44 -15.39 8.16 -3.76
C ALA A 44 -13.98 7.95 -4.32
N GLY A 45 -13.87 7.90 -5.65
CA GLY A 45 -12.57 7.71 -6.32
C GLY A 45 -11.99 6.31 -6.15
N GLY A 46 -10.70 6.22 -5.79
CA GLY A 46 -9.96 4.96 -5.65
C GLY A 46 -10.13 4.24 -4.31
N GLN A 47 -10.72 4.89 -3.30
CA GLN A 47 -10.95 4.32 -1.97
C GLN A 47 -12.43 4.08 -1.70
N ILE A 48 -12.73 3.01 -0.98
CA ILE A 48 -14.08 2.63 -0.54
C ILE A 48 -14.07 2.57 0.98
N ARG A 49 -15.03 3.24 1.60
CA ARG A 49 -15.29 3.12 3.04
C ARG A 49 -16.29 2.00 3.25
N LEU A 50 -15.92 1.06 4.07
CA LEU A 50 -16.75 -0.04 4.51
C LEU A 50 -17.30 0.29 5.89
N PHE A 51 -18.60 0.21 6.05
CA PHE A 51 -19.26 0.25 7.34
C PHE A 51 -19.63 -1.18 7.69
N LEU A 52 -18.99 -1.69 8.73
CA LEU A 52 -19.07 -3.07 9.16
C LEU A 52 -19.81 -3.12 10.48
N ARG A 53 -20.61 -4.16 10.68
CA ARG A 53 -21.28 -4.46 11.94
C ARG A 53 -20.96 -5.87 12.39
N ARG A 54 -20.91 -6.09 13.70
CA ARG A 54 -20.70 -7.41 14.29
C ARG A 54 -21.56 -7.56 15.52
N ASP A 55 -22.11 -8.75 15.75
CA ASP A 55 -22.83 -9.04 16.99
C ASP A 55 -21.89 -8.84 18.20
N ARG A 56 -22.35 -8.04 19.17
CA ARG A 56 -21.60 -7.75 20.37
C ARG A 56 -21.41 -8.97 21.29
N HIS A 57 -22.31 -9.95 21.19
CA HIS A 57 -22.31 -11.17 21.98
C HIS A 57 -21.60 -12.34 21.31
N ILE A 58 -20.84 -12.10 20.23
CA ILE A 58 -20.07 -13.13 19.55
C ILE A 58 -19.14 -13.86 20.52
N LEU A 59 -19.12 -15.18 20.43
CA LEU A 59 -18.20 -16.00 21.21
C LEU A 59 -16.75 -15.67 20.87
N ASN A 60 -15.86 -15.82 21.84
CA ASN A 60 -14.42 -15.58 21.65
C ASN A 60 -14.04 -14.18 21.13
N LYS A 61 -14.86 -13.16 21.44
CA LYS A 61 -14.66 -11.77 20.99
C LYS A 61 -13.24 -11.25 21.16
N ALA A 62 -12.57 -11.53 22.29
CA ALA A 62 -11.23 -11.05 22.56
C ALA A 62 -10.19 -11.64 21.58
N GLU A 63 -10.29 -12.94 21.31
CA GLU A 63 -9.40 -13.62 20.35
C GLU A 63 -9.69 -13.18 18.92
N LEU A 64 -10.96 -13.02 18.54
CA LEU A 64 -11.32 -12.47 17.23
C LEU A 64 -10.79 -11.05 17.01
N THR A 65 -10.83 -10.21 18.05
CA THR A 65 -10.24 -8.86 17.98
C THR A 65 -8.71 -8.89 17.85
N ARG A 66 -8.05 -9.88 18.45
CA ARG A 66 -6.60 -10.08 18.28
C ARG A 66 -6.27 -10.51 16.84
N LEU A 67 -7.03 -11.45 16.29
CA LEU A 67 -6.88 -11.89 14.89
C LEU A 67 -7.17 -10.75 13.91
N GLU A 68 -8.16 -9.91 14.21
CA GLU A 68 -8.49 -8.72 13.43
C GLU A 68 -7.31 -7.74 13.34
N ARG A 69 -6.66 -7.44 14.46
CA ARG A 69 -5.46 -6.59 14.46
C ARG A 69 -4.32 -7.20 13.64
N GLN A 70 -4.14 -8.53 13.72
CA GLN A 70 -3.15 -9.23 12.92
C GLN A 70 -3.48 -9.16 11.43
N PHE A 71 -4.74 -9.36 11.07
CA PHE A 71 -5.22 -9.22 9.70
C PHE A 71 -4.97 -7.80 9.15
N GLU A 72 -5.34 -6.77 9.90
CA GLU A 72 -5.10 -5.37 9.50
C GLU A 72 -3.62 -5.06 9.36
N ALA A 73 -2.79 -5.51 10.29
CA ALA A 73 -1.34 -5.36 10.19
C ALA A 73 -0.76 -6.03 8.94
N CYS A 74 -1.29 -7.19 8.52
CA CYS A 74 -0.89 -7.84 7.27
C CYS A 74 -1.32 -7.02 6.04
N LEU A 75 -2.54 -6.47 6.03
CA LEU A 75 -3.00 -5.59 4.94
C LEU A 75 -2.14 -4.33 4.83
N ASP A 76 -1.82 -3.69 5.95
CA ASP A 76 -0.98 -2.50 5.97
C ASP A 76 0.46 -2.81 5.55
N ALA A 77 1.00 -3.98 5.93
CA ALA A 77 2.31 -4.44 5.47
C ALA A 77 2.34 -4.64 3.95
N ILE A 78 1.29 -5.24 3.36
CA ILE A 78 1.18 -5.39 1.90
C ILE A 78 1.15 -4.02 1.23
N ARG A 79 0.34 -3.07 1.72
CA ARG A 79 0.28 -1.70 1.19
C ARG A 79 1.65 -1.01 1.24
N ALA A 80 2.35 -1.12 2.36
CA ALA A 80 3.68 -0.53 2.53
C ALA A 80 4.71 -1.14 1.57
N LEU A 81 4.67 -2.46 1.36
CA LEU A 81 5.53 -3.16 0.41
C LEU A 81 5.28 -2.68 -1.02
N GLU A 82 4.03 -2.62 -1.46
CA GLU A 82 3.65 -2.16 -2.80
C GLU A 82 4.02 -0.69 -3.02
N ALA A 83 3.74 0.20 -2.04
CA ALA A 83 4.13 1.60 -2.09
C ALA A 83 5.66 1.79 -2.16
N SER A 84 6.44 0.87 -1.60
CA SER A 84 7.90 0.91 -1.63
C SER A 84 8.49 0.75 -3.04
N VAL A 85 7.76 0.10 -3.96
CA VAL A 85 8.23 -0.18 -5.33
C VAL A 85 8.39 1.11 -6.15
N PRO A 86 7.34 1.93 -6.34
CA PRO A 86 7.49 3.19 -7.07
C PRO A 86 8.34 4.20 -6.30
N GLN A 87 8.24 4.26 -4.98
CA GLN A 87 8.96 5.22 -4.16
C GLN A 87 10.48 5.08 -4.31
N ARG A 88 11.02 3.87 -4.21
CA ARG A 88 12.47 3.63 -4.39
C ARG A 88 12.92 3.90 -5.81
N ALA A 89 12.11 3.54 -6.82
CA ALA A 89 12.42 3.80 -8.20
C ALA A 89 12.46 5.31 -8.50
N THR A 90 11.51 6.08 -7.97
CA THR A 90 11.46 7.54 -8.11
C THR A 90 12.66 8.20 -7.43
N MET A 91 13.00 7.78 -6.20
CA MET A 91 14.17 8.31 -5.49
C MET A 91 15.47 8.07 -6.27
N ALA A 92 15.67 6.87 -6.83
CA ALA A 92 16.85 6.57 -7.64
C ALA A 92 16.90 7.43 -8.91
N ALA A 93 15.77 7.59 -9.62
CA ALA A 93 15.70 8.44 -10.83
C ALA A 93 15.95 9.91 -10.51
N LEU A 94 15.40 10.43 -9.40
CA LEU A 94 15.64 11.79 -8.94
C LEU A 94 17.11 12.02 -8.60
N ALA A 95 17.75 11.08 -7.92
CA ALA A 95 19.19 11.20 -7.59
C ALA A 95 20.04 11.31 -8.86
N VAL A 96 19.78 10.48 -9.88
CA VAL A 96 20.48 10.52 -11.17
C VAL A 96 20.19 11.83 -11.92
N GLY A 97 18.93 12.27 -11.94
CA GLY A 97 18.53 13.54 -12.59
C GLY A 97 19.17 14.76 -11.92
N LEU A 98 19.19 14.81 -10.57
CA LEU A 98 19.84 15.88 -9.82
C LEU A 98 21.34 15.91 -10.06
N ALA A 99 22.02 14.76 -10.11
CA ALA A 99 23.43 14.68 -10.45
C ALA A 99 23.67 15.25 -11.86
N GLY A 100 22.84 14.90 -12.85
CA GLY A 100 22.87 15.48 -14.19
C GLY A 100 22.71 17.01 -14.19
N THR A 101 21.81 17.54 -13.36
CA THR A 101 21.59 18.99 -13.21
C THR A 101 22.84 19.71 -12.65
N VAL A 102 23.54 19.10 -11.68
CA VAL A 102 24.78 19.67 -11.16
C VAL A 102 25.85 19.79 -12.24
N PHE A 103 26.00 18.77 -13.10
CA PHE A 103 26.94 18.83 -14.23
C PHE A 103 26.56 19.91 -15.26
N LEU A 104 25.27 20.06 -15.58
CA LEU A 104 24.79 21.11 -16.47
C LEU A 104 24.99 22.51 -15.88
N ALA A 105 24.77 22.69 -14.59
CA ALA A 105 25.08 23.94 -13.91
C ALA A 105 26.57 24.29 -14.00
N GLY A 106 27.44 23.31 -13.74
CA GLY A 106 28.90 23.47 -13.92
C GLY A 106 29.29 23.85 -15.37
N ALA A 107 28.65 23.22 -16.36
CA ALA A 107 28.84 23.55 -17.78
C ALA A 107 28.47 25.01 -18.07
N THR A 108 27.34 25.48 -17.53
CA THR A 108 26.90 26.88 -17.66
C THR A 108 27.88 27.85 -17.04
N PHE A 109 28.37 27.59 -15.85
CA PHE A 109 29.39 28.42 -15.21
C PHE A 109 30.70 28.46 -16.02
N ALA A 110 31.10 27.33 -16.61
CA ALA A 110 32.33 27.28 -17.43
C ALA A 110 32.29 28.19 -18.66
N VAL A 111 31.11 28.43 -19.24
CA VAL A 111 30.91 29.32 -20.39
C VAL A 111 30.76 30.77 -20.01
N THR A 112 30.12 31.04 -18.86
CA THR A 112 29.78 32.40 -18.39
C THR A 112 30.92 33.04 -17.57
N ALA A 113 32.02 32.33 -17.33
CA ALA A 113 33.20 32.86 -16.63
C ALA A 113 33.90 33.98 -17.46
N ALA A 114 34.63 34.86 -16.79
CA ALA A 114 35.37 35.96 -17.43
C ALA A 114 36.36 35.50 -18.51
N THR A 115 36.88 34.28 -18.43
CA THR A 115 37.63 33.55 -19.48
C THR A 115 36.84 32.29 -19.81
N PRO A 116 35.99 32.29 -20.87
CA PRO A 116 35.13 31.17 -21.23
C PRO A 116 35.95 29.96 -21.67
N VAL A 117 35.75 28.82 -20.96
CA VAL A 117 36.44 27.56 -21.24
C VAL A 117 35.47 26.61 -21.94
N VAL A 118 35.30 26.77 -23.25
CA VAL A 118 34.31 26.07 -24.08
C VAL A 118 34.48 24.54 -24.07
N TRP A 119 35.74 24.04 -24.05
CA TRP A 119 35.99 22.60 -23.98
C TRP A 119 35.49 21.98 -22.64
N LEU A 120 35.64 22.71 -21.55
CA LEU A 120 35.18 22.26 -20.23
C LEU A 120 33.64 22.20 -20.18
N CYS A 121 32.96 23.18 -20.83
CA CYS A 121 31.51 23.13 -20.99
C CYS A 121 31.07 21.85 -21.70
N ALA A 122 31.72 21.50 -22.81
CA ALA A 122 31.39 20.30 -23.59
C ALA A 122 31.59 19.02 -22.75
N VAL A 123 32.72 18.94 -22.01
CA VAL A 123 33.02 17.78 -21.13
C VAL A 123 31.97 17.63 -19.99
N LEU A 124 31.52 18.73 -19.42
CA LEU A 124 30.49 18.70 -18.35
C LEU A 124 29.08 18.51 -18.86
N ALA A 125 28.75 19.00 -20.05
CA ALA A 125 27.41 18.88 -20.63
C ALA A 125 27.06 17.42 -20.97
N VAL A 126 28.03 16.64 -21.49
CA VAL A 126 27.79 15.22 -21.85
C VAL A 126 27.27 14.39 -20.68
N PRO A 127 27.93 14.30 -19.52
CA PRO A 127 27.40 13.55 -18.37
C PRO A 127 26.10 14.18 -17.84
N GLY A 128 25.92 15.49 -17.93
CA GLY A 128 24.67 16.16 -17.57
C GLY A 128 23.48 15.66 -18.38
N PHE A 129 23.57 15.63 -19.69
CA PHE A 129 22.52 15.10 -20.57
C PHE A 129 22.33 13.58 -20.42
N LEU A 130 23.42 12.84 -20.24
CA LEU A 130 23.35 11.40 -19.96
C LEU A 130 22.62 11.11 -18.63
N GLY A 131 22.83 11.94 -17.61
CA GLY A 131 22.10 11.86 -16.33
C GLY A 131 20.58 12.07 -16.53
N TRP A 132 20.20 13.05 -17.30
CA TRP A 132 18.78 13.31 -17.60
C TRP A 132 18.15 12.18 -18.42
N GLY A 133 18.81 11.77 -19.53
CA GLY A 133 18.33 10.67 -20.35
C GLY A 133 18.35 9.32 -19.64
N GLY A 134 19.33 9.14 -18.73
CA GLY A 134 19.51 7.93 -17.92
C GLY A 134 18.52 7.77 -16.77
N ALA A 135 17.85 8.84 -16.32
CA ALA A 135 16.89 8.78 -15.20
C ALA A 135 15.72 7.83 -15.49
N TYR A 136 15.19 7.82 -16.70
CA TYR A 136 14.08 6.94 -17.07
C TYR A 136 14.43 5.44 -17.09
N PRO A 137 15.51 4.98 -17.78
CA PRO A 137 15.90 3.57 -17.72
C PRO A 137 16.29 3.11 -16.32
N VAL A 138 16.91 3.98 -15.50
CA VAL A 138 17.19 3.70 -14.08
C VAL A 138 15.90 3.47 -13.32
N TYR A 139 14.91 4.35 -13.46
CA TYR A 139 13.59 4.19 -12.87
C TYR A 139 12.98 2.82 -13.20
N ARG A 140 12.93 2.47 -14.50
CA ARG A 140 12.36 1.19 -14.93
C ARG A 140 13.10 -0.01 -14.33
N ARG A 141 14.44 0.02 -14.36
CA ARG A 141 15.25 -1.08 -13.85
C ARG A 141 15.07 -1.26 -12.34
N VAL A 142 15.13 -0.17 -11.56
CA VAL A 142 14.94 -0.23 -10.11
C VAL A 142 13.53 -0.70 -9.76
N ARG A 143 12.52 -0.20 -10.47
CA ARG A 143 11.12 -0.62 -10.28
C ARG A 143 10.95 -2.13 -10.51
N THR A 144 11.48 -2.66 -11.61
CA THR A 144 11.36 -4.09 -11.94
C THR A 144 12.10 -4.97 -10.93
N LEU A 145 13.31 -4.58 -10.55
CA LEU A 145 14.09 -5.33 -9.55
C LEU A 145 13.40 -5.33 -8.20
N ARG A 146 12.86 -4.17 -7.79
CA ARG A 146 12.16 -4.06 -6.51
C ARG A 146 10.85 -4.82 -6.52
N ALA A 147 10.08 -4.80 -7.61
CA ALA A 147 8.84 -5.57 -7.74
C ALA A 147 9.09 -7.07 -7.52
N ARG A 148 10.12 -7.62 -8.16
CA ARG A 148 10.50 -9.04 -7.99
C ARG A 148 10.92 -9.40 -6.56
N GLN A 149 11.53 -8.46 -5.83
CA GLN A 149 11.90 -8.68 -4.42
C GLN A 149 10.72 -8.63 -3.47
N VAL A 150 9.72 -7.81 -3.78
CA VAL A 150 8.56 -7.58 -2.94
C VAL A 150 7.49 -8.66 -3.13
N GLU A 151 7.37 -9.22 -4.33
CA GLU A 151 6.37 -10.23 -4.68
C GLU A 151 6.33 -11.44 -3.71
N PRO A 152 7.45 -12.13 -3.40
CA PRO A 152 7.42 -13.24 -2.46
C PRO A 152 7.09 -12.81 -1.01
N LEU A 153 7.39 -11.56 -0.64
CA LEU A 153 7.02 -11.02 0.67
C LEU A 153 5.52 -10.78 0.78
N ILE A 154 4.90 -10.31 -0.32
CA ILE A 154 3.45 -10.14 -0.39
C ILE A 154 2.74 -11.49 -0.33
N GLU A 155 3.24 -12.50 -1.04
CA GLU A 155 2.68 -13.86 -0.99
C GLU A 155 2.74 -14.42 0.43
N GLY A 156 3.88 -14.31 1.12
CA GLY A 156 3.98 -14.70 2.53
C GLY A 156 2.98 -13.99 3.44
N LYS A 157 2.66 -12.72 3.17
CA LYS A 157 1.61 -11.99 3.92
C LYS A 157 0.20 -12.44 3.57
N ARG A 158 -0.05 -12.88 2.34
CA ARG A 158 -1.32 -13.49 1.94
C ARG A 158 -1.55 -14.83 2.64
N ASP A 159 -0.50 -15.65 2.77
CA ASP A 159 -0.55 -16.91 3.52
C ASP A 159 -0.86 -16.67 5.01
N GLU A 160 -0.27 -15.64 5.60
CA GLU A 160 -0.59 -15.23 6.98
C GLU A 160 -2.07 -14.82 7.11
N ILE A 161 -2.60 -14.05 6.16
CA ILE A 161 -4.02 -13.67 6.12
C ILE A 161 -4.90 -14.90 6.04
N GLU A 162 -4.58 -15.87 5.17
CA GLU A 162 -5.33 -17.11 5.03
C GLU A 162 -5.33 -17.91 6.35
N ALA A 163 -4.19 -18.01 7.01
CA ALA A 163 -4.08 -18.67 8.32
C ALA A 163 -4.93 -18.00 9.39
N VAL A 164 -4.94 -16.65 9.43
CA VAL A 164 -5.78 -15.86 10.33
C VAL A 164 -7.27 -16.11 10.05
N CYS A 165 -7.67 -16.09 8.77
CA CYS A 165 -9.04 -16.36 8.37
C CYS A 165 -9.52 -17.76 8.72
N LYS A 166 -8.68 -18.79 8.49
CA LYS A 166 -8.98 -20.16 8.88
C LYS A 166 -9.18 -20.29 10.39
N LYS A 167 -8.33 -19.61 11.18
CA LYS A 167 -8.46 -19.61 12.64
C LYS A 167 -9.72 -18.87 13.12
N GLY A 168 -10.04 -17.71 12.52
CA GLY A 168 -11.23 -16.93 12.82
C GLY A 168 -12.53 -17.71 12.51
N ALA A 169 -12.59 -18.35 11.34
CA ALA A 169 -13.74 -19.17 10.95
C ALA A 169 -13.97 -20.34 11.90
N ARG A 170 -12.90 -21.03 12.33
CA ARG A 170 -13.00 -22.13 13.32
C ARG A 170 -13.56 -21.67 14.66
N MET A 171 -13.09 -20.53 15.18
CA MET A 171 -13.56 -19.97 16.46
C MET A 171 -15.03 -19.51 16.43
N ARG A 172 -15.59 -19.26 15.26
CA ARG A 172 -17.01 -18.92 15.10
C ARG A 172 -17.90 -20.16 15.05
N SER A 173 -17.36 -21.32 14.69
CA SER A 173 -18.10 -22.57 14.56
C SER A 173 -18.13 -23.39 15.85
N GLU A 174 -17.31 -23.04 16.85
CA GLU A 174 -17.30 -23.64 18.21
C GLU A 174 -18.26 -22.89 19.15
#